data_320e6707ed738cb86d5aa0d0e8019b24
#
_entry.id   320e6707ed738cb86d5aa0d0e8019b24
#
_cell.length_a   1.000
_cell.length_b   1.000
_cell.length_c   1.000
_cell.angle_alpha   90.00
_cell.angle_beta   90.00
_cell.angle_gamma   90.00
#
_symmetry.space_group_name_H-M   'P 1'
#
loop_
_entity.id
_entity.type
_entity.pdbx_description
1 polymer ?
#
loop_
_entity_poly.entity_id
_entity_poly.type
_entity_poly.pdbx_seq_one_letter_code
_entity_poly.pdbx_strand_id
1 'polypeptide(L)'
;MGFMMLLGAFGLLVMVLVPGIGREVNGSMRWIGFSFFNVQPSEIAKVFVVIYLAGYLVRRQTEVRESWMGFFKPFIVLLPMAGLLLMEPDFGATVVRMGAAAAMLFLGGVGLFRFSLMVVLAVVAVFVLVQAQPYRMARLITFTDPWSDQFGSGYQLTQALIAFGRGEWLGVGLGNSVQKQFYLPEAHTDFVFSVLAEELGVVGSLVTIALFVFVTVRALYIGLWAEKAKQFFAAYMAFGLAFLWIGQFLINIGVNVGLLPTKGLTLPFLSYGGSSLVICCACVGLLLRIEWESRTHLGSEEHEFSESDFAEEPAHGR
;
A
#
# COMPACT_ATOMS: atom_id res chain seq x y z
N MET A 1 1.27 -21.96 7.31
CA MET A 1 0.95 -21.38 6.00
C MET A 1 1.63 -20.03 5.77
N GLY A 2 1.52 -19.04 6.64
CA GLY A 2 2.14 -17.71 6.45
C GLY A 2 3.66 -17.70 6.27
N PHE A 3 4.40 -18.58 6.94
CA PHE A 3 5.85 -18.71 6.76
C PHE A 3 6.24 -19.23 5.36
N MET A 4 5.50 -20.19 4.82
CA MET A 4 5.72 -20.70 3.45
C MET A 4 5.45 -19.62 2.39
N MET A 5 4.38 -18.82 2.58
CA MET A 5 4.08 -17.68 1.71
C MET A 5 5.20 -16.63 1.75
N LEU A 6 5.73 -16.38 2.95
CA LEU A 6 6.85 -15.49 3.12
C LEU A 6 8.12 -15.98 2.41
N LEU A 7 8.47 -17.27 2.53
CA LEU A 7 9.57 -17.87 1.78
C LEU A 7 9.33 -17.76 0.26
N GLY A 8 8.07 -17.93 -0.18
CA GLY A 8 7.70 -17.71 -1.58
C GLY A 8 7.93 -16.26 -2.02
N ALA A 9 7.56 -15.28 -1.16
CA ALA A 9 7.81 -13.86 -1.42
C ALA A 9 9.31 -13.56 -1.55
N PHE A 10 10.13 -14.09 -0.62
CA PHE A 10 11.58 -13.97 -0.70
C PHE A 10 12.14 -14.58 -1.98
N GLY A 11 11.72 -15.80 -2.32
CA GLY A 11 12.14 -16.49 -3.53
C GLY A 11 11.83 -15.67 -4.78
N LEU A 12 10.63 -15.11 -4.87
CA LEU A 12 10.21 -14.26 -5.99
C LEU A 12 11.04 -12.97 -6.11
N LEU A 13 11.35 -12.30 -4.99
CA LEU A 13 12.17 -11.09 -4.99
C LEU A 13 13.63 -11.41 -5.37
N VAL A 14 14.18 -12.52 -4.89
CA VAL A 14 15.52 -12.97 -5.28
C VAL A 14 15.57 -13.34 -6.76
N MET A 15 14.54 -14.02 -7.29
CA MET A 15 14.47 -14.41 -8.71
C MET A 15 14.55 -13.20 -9.65
N VAL A 16 13.98 -12.06 -9.28
CA VAL A 16 14.08 -10.82 -10.08
C VAL A 16 15.52 -10.33 -10.21
N LEU A 17 16.33 -10.52 -9.17
CA LEU A 17 17.72 -10.06 -9.16
C LEU A 17 18.66 -11.01 -9.91
N VAL A 18 18.18 -12.22 -10.30
CA VAL A 18 19.00 -13.18 -11.06
C VAL A 18 19.08 -12.76 -12.53
N PRO A 19 20.31 -12.56 -13.07
CA PRO A 19 20.50 -12.26 -14.49
C PRO A 19 19.87 -13.33 -15.38
N GLY A 20 19.11 -12.89 -16.38
CA GLY A 20 18.42 -13.77 -17.33
C GLY A 20 17.00 -14.18 -16.92
N ILE A 21 16.57 -14.00 -15.67
CA ILE A 21 15.18 -14.18 -15.20
C ILE A 21 14.49 -12.82 -15.06
N GLY A 22 15.13 -11.88 -14.37
CA GLY A 22 14.65 -10.51 -14.25
C GLY A 22 14.77 -9.75 -15.56
N ARG A 23 13.73 -8.97 -15.87
CA ARG A 23 13.74 -8.01 -16.98
C ARG A 23 13.99 -6.61 -16.45
N GLU A 24 14.95 -5.94 -17.07
CA GLU A 24 15.22 -4.54 -16.82
C GLU A 24 14.26 -3.67 -17.64
N VAL A 25 13.53 -2.80 -16.92
CA VAL A 25 12.64 -1.81 -17.52
C VAL A 25 12.97 -0.46 -16.87
N ASN A 26 13.30 0.55 -17.69
CA ASN A 26 13.66 1.89 -17.24
C ASN A 26 14.79 1.92 -16.18
N GLY A 27 15.83 1.10 -16.38
CA GLY A 27 17.00 1.04 -15.49
C GLY A 27 16.74 0.31 -14.15
N SER A 28 15.67 -0.46 -14.04
CA SER A 28 15.32 -1.19 -12.83
C SER A 28 14.90 -2.63 -13.14
N MET A 29 15.52 -3.59 -12.44
CA MET A 29 15.16 -5.01 -12.55
C MET A 29 14.02 -5.31 -11.56
N ARG A 30 12.76 -5.24 -12.02
CA ARG A 30 11.56 -5.40 -11.16
C ARG A 30 10.55 -6.39 -11.70
N TRP A 31 10.76 -6.89 -12.91
CA TRP A 31 9.78 -7.67 -13.64
C TRP A 31 10.31 -9.06 -13.96
N ILE A 32 9.45 -10.07 -13.83
CA ILE A 32 9.68 -11.39 -14.42
C ILE A 32 8.81 -11.49 -15.65
N GLY A 33 9.44 -11.71 -16.81
CA GLY A 33 8.74 -11.83 -18.09
C GLY A 33 8.28 -13.27 -18.33
N PHE A 34 6.97 -13.46 -18.43
CA PHE A 34 6.38 -14.64 -19.06
C PHE A 34 6.03 -14.31 -20.50
N SER A 35 5.81 -15.34 -21.33
CA SER A 35 5.61 -15.16 -22.79
C SER A 35 4.60 -14.07 -23.15
N PHE A 36 3.49 -13.95 -22.40
CA PHE A 36 2.37 -13.06 -22.72
C PHE A 36 2.15 -11.95 -21.67
N PHE A 37 2.80 -12.00 -20.52
CA PHE A 37 2.61 -11.02 -19.45
C PHE A 37 3.86 -10.87 -18.60
N ASN A 38 4.01 -9.71 -17.98
CA ASN A 38 5.06 -9.44 -17.01
C ASN A 38 4.45 -9.45 -15.60
N VAL A 39 5.11 -10.15 -14.69
CA VAL A 39 4.74 -10.17 -13.28
C VAL A 39 5.72 -9.33 -12.50
N GLN A 40 5.22 -8.50 -11.63
CA GLN A 40 6.03 -7.76 -10.66
C GLN A 40 5.97 -8.48 -9.30
N PRO A 41 7.02 -9.21 -8.92
CA PRO A 41 7.04 -9.98 -7.68
C PRO A 41 6.80 -9.15 -6.44
N SER A 42 7.23 -7.91 -6.44
CA SER A 42 7.00 -6.99 -5.33
C SER A 42 5.50 -6.76 -5.05
N GLU A 43 4.63 -6.82 -6.06
CA GLU A 43 3.18 -6.69 -5.87
C GLU A 43 2.58 -7.90 -5.11
N ILE A 44 3.08 -9.10 -5.39
CA ILE A 44 2.68 -10.32 -4.68
C ILE A 44 3.24 -10.30 -3.24
N ALA A 45 4.51 -9.93 -3.11
CA ALA A 45 5.20 -9.90 -1.82
C ALA A 45 4.50 -8.99 -0.79
N LYS A 46 3.90 -7.86 -1.21
CA LYS A 46 3.18 -6.96 -0.29
C LYS A 46 2.01 -7.65 0.43
N VAL A 47 1.26 -8.49 -0.28
CA VAL A 47 0.13 -9.24 0.30
C VAL A 47 0.65 -10.33 1.25
N PHE A 48 1.72 -11.02 0.87
CA PHE A 48 2.31 -12.07 1.71
C PHE A 48 2.91 -11.51 3.01
N VAL A 49 3.46 -10.29 2.98
CA VAL A 49 3.89 -9.58 4.19
C VAL A 49 2.70 -9.30 5.11
N VAL A 50 1.57 -8.83 4.58
CA VAL A 50 0.35 -8.59 5.37
C VAL A 50 -0.15 -9.88 6.00
N ILE A 51 -0.26 -10.97 5.23
CA ILE A 51 -0.69 -12.29 5.72
C ILE A 51 0.25 -12.80 6.84
N TYR A 52 1.57 -12.67 6.64
CA TYR A 52 2.55 -13.04 7.64
C TYR A 52 2.40 -12.24 8.93
N LEU A 53 2.30 -10.92 8.83
CA LEU A 53 2.16 -10.02 9.98
C LEU A 53 0.83 -10.26 10.71
N ALA A 54 -0.28 -10.42 9.99
CA ALA A 54 -1.56 -10.76 10.59
C ALA A 54 -1.47 -12.04 11.41
N GLY A 55 -0.89 -13.10 10.83
CA GLY A 55 -0.66 -14.35 11.55
C GLY A 55 0.34 -14.23 12.70
N TYR A 56 1.35 -13.38 12.60
CA TYR A 56 2.30 -13.10 13.67
C TYR A 56 1.63 -12.40 14.84
N LEU A 57 0.88 -11.34 14.58
CA LEU A 57 0.17 -10.54 15.58
C LEU A 57 -0.82 -11.40 16.39
N VAL A 58 -1.56 -12.28 15.72
CA VAL A 58 -2.49 -13.20 16.42
C VAL A 58 -1.75 -14.19 17.31
N ARG A 59 -0.68 -14.81 16.81
CA ARG A 59 0.04 -15.85 17.58
C ARG A 59 0.92 -15.31 18.71
N ARG A 60 1.35 -14.05 18.61
CA ARG A 60 2.34 -13.45 19.52
C ARG A 60 1.87 -12.13 20.12
N GLN A 61 0.55 -11.95 20.25
CA GLN A 61 -0.05 -10.69 20.69
C GLN A 61 0.52 -10.19 22.03
N THR A 62 0.63 -11.06 23.02
CA THR A 62 1.19 -10.74 24.35
C THR A 62 2.68 -10.36 24.25
N GLU A 63 3.47 -11.13 23.49
CA GLU A 63 4.89 -10.82 23.30
C GLU A 63 5.08 -9.46 22.60
N VAL A 64 4.24 -9.12 21.63
CA VAL A 64 4.30 -7.83 20.90
C VAL A 64 3.97 -6.67 21.82
N ARG A 65 3.00 -6.84 22.71
CA ARG A 65 2.55 -5.82 23.67
C ARG A 65 3.54 -5.60 24.82
N GLU A 66 4.17 -6.64 25.32
CA GLU A 66 4.92 -6.59 26.56
C GLU A 66 6.44 -6.62 26.37
N SER A 67 6.93 -7.30 25.32
CA SER A 67 8.35 -7.58 25.12
C SER A 67 8.96 -6.79 23.97
N TRP A 68 10.19 -6.30 24.15
CA TRP A 68 11.00 -5.78 23.06
C TRP A 68 11.33 -6.84 22.01
N MET A 69 11.55 -8.07 22.43
CA MET A 69 11.87 -9.15 21.51
C MET A 69 10.68 -9.50 20.61
N GLY A 70 9.46 -9.54 21.16
CA GLY A 70 8.24 -9.71 20.37
C GLY A 70 8.02 -8.59 19.35
N PHE A 71 8.39 -7.37 19.72
CA PHE A 71 8.34 -6.22 18.82
C PHE A 71 9.38 -6.31 17.68
N PHE A 72 10.62 -6.72 17.96
CA PHE A 72 11.68 -6.74 16.96
C PHE A 72 11.69 -7.98 16.04
N LYS A 73 11.13 -9.11 16.47
CA LYS A 73 11.09 -10.35 15.67
C LYS A 73 10.59 -10.18 14.23
N PRO A 74 9.49 -9.44 13.94
CA PRO A 74 9.03 -9.23 12.57
C PRO A 74 10.07 -8.54 11.68
N PHE A 75 10.91 -7.68 12.25
CA PHE A 75 11.94 -6.96 11.50
C PHE A 75 13.07 -7.84 11.00
N ILE A 76 13.32 -9.00 11.65
CA ILE A 76 14.28 -10.02 11.15
C ILE A 76 13.88 -10.45 9.72
N VAL A 77 12.59 -10.41 9.42
CA VAL A 77 12.05 -10.78 8.10
C VAL A 77 11.86 -9.56 7.21
N LEU A 78 11.33 -8.49 7.76
CA LEU A 78 10.98 -7.30 7.00
C LEU A 78 12.22 -6.54 6.49
N LEU A 79 13.29 -6.47 7.28
CA LEU A 79 14.51 -5.76 6.89
C LEU A 79 15.26 -6.42 5.71
N PRO A 80 15.47 -7.74 5.67
CA PRO A 80 16.01 -8.37 4.47
C PRO A 80 15.13 -8.18 3.24
N MET A 81 13.79 -8.26 3.37
CA MET A 81 12.89 -7.95 2.24
C MET A 81 13.01 -6.50 1.79
N ALA A 82 13.09 -5.55 2.71
CA ALA A 82 13.34 -4.16 2.39
C ALA A 82 14.69 -3.98 1.67
N GLY A 83 15.73 -4.71 2.10
CA GLY A 83 17.03 -4.75 1.46
C GLY A 83 16.95 -5.22 0.00
N LEU A 84 16.24 -6.32 -0.29
CA LEU A 84 16.03 -6.81 -1.65
C LEU A 84 15.31 -5.78 -2.52
N LEU A 85 14.25 -5.15 -2.00
CA LEU A 85 13.53 -4.10 -2.73
C LEU A 85 14.38 -2.86 -3.01
N LEU A 86 15.28 -2.51 -2.09
CA LEU A 86 16.22 -1.41 -2.31
C LEU A 86 17.29 -1.76 -3.37
N MET A 87 17.62 -3.05 -3.52
CA MET A 87 18.48 -3.54 -4.61
C MET A 87 17.75 -3.52 -5.97
N GLU A 88 16.41 -3.61 -5.97
CA GLU A 88 15.56 -3.42 -7.16
C GLU A 88 15.31 -1.93 -7.50
N PRO A 89 16.03 -0.96 -6.97
CA PRO A 89 15.80 0.47 -6.74
C PRO A 89 14.33 0.87 -6.44
N ASP A 90 13.56 0.01 -5.77
CA ASP A 90 12.14 0.25 -5.45
C ASP A 90 11.95 0.84 -4.05
N PHE A 91 12.45 2.07 -3.88
CA PHE A 91 12.36 2.78 -2.60
C PHE A 91 10.91 3.08 -2.19
N GLY A 92 10.05 3.45 -3.15
CA GLY A 92 8.65 3.79 -2.88
C GLY A 92 7.88 2.61 -2.31
N ALA A 93 8.00 1.45 -2.95
CA ALA A 93 7.37 0.22 -2.47
C ALA A 93 7.91 -0.23 -1.10
N THR A 94 9.20 0.00 -0.83
CA THR A 94 9.80 -0.27 0.48
C THR A 94 9.14 0.57 1.57
N VAL A 95 9.00 1.90 1.34
CA VAL A 95 8.38 2.82 2.31
C VAL A 95 6.92 2.44 2.58
N VAL A 96 6.14 2.14 1.54
CA VAL A 96 4.72 1.73 1.70
C VAL A 96 4.61 0.46 2.55
N ARG A 97 5.41 -0.57 2.27
CA ARG A 97 5.34 -1.84 3.00
C ARG A 97 5.79 -1.71 4.45
N MET A 98 6.89 -0.99 4.68
CA MET A 98 7.36 -0.74 6.04
C MET A 98 6.38 0.13 6.82
N GLY A 99 5.75 1.12 6.18
CA GLY A 99 4.67 1.93 6.75
C GLY A 99 3.43 1.11 7.12
N ALA A 100 2.97 0.25 6.22
CA ALA A 100 1.85 -0.66 6.50
C ALA A 100 2.18 -1.64 7.63
N ALA A 101 3.38 -2.21 7.64
CA ALA A 101 3.85 -3.08 8.72
C ALA A 101 3.90 -2.35 10.07
N ALA A 102 4.39 -1.11 10.09
CA ALA A 102 4.40 -0.26 11.26
C ALA A 102 2.98 0.01 11.80
N ALA A 103 2.04 0.35 10.89
CA ALA A 103 0.65 0.58 11.25
C ALA A 103 -0.02 -0.69 11.80
N MET A 104 0.24 -1.86 11.21
CA MET A 104 -0.25 -3.14 11.74
C MET A 104 0.30 -3.45 13.13
N LEU A 105 1.60 -3.23 13.37
CA LEU A 105 2.21 -3.41 14.69
C LEU A 105 1.62 -2.45 15.74
N PHE A 106 1.34 -1.21 15.33
CA PHE A 106 0.66 -0.23 16.19
C PHE A 106 -0.74 -0.71 16.60
N LEU A 107 -1.55 -1.16 15.66
CA LEU A 107 -2.87 -1.75 15.94
C LEU A 107 -2.77 -3.06 16.75
N GLY A 108 -1.68 -3.80 16.62
CA GLY A 108 -1.37 -4.96 17.46
C GLY A 108 -1.16 -4.64 18.95
N GLY A 109 -1.13 -3.35 19.30
CA GLY A 109 -1.05 -2.86 20.67
C GLY A 109 0.38 -2.65 21.16
N VAL A 110 1.32 -2.36 20.27
CA VAL A 110 2.69 -1.93 20.64
C VAL A 110 2.62 -0.65 21.46
N GLY A 111 3.32 -0.60 22.58
CA GLY A 111 3.38 0.61 23.43
C GLY A 111 3.92 1.82 22.67
N LEU A 112 3.32 2.99 22.91
CA LEU A 112 3.64 4.24 22.21
C LEU A 112 5.14 4.57 22.18
N PHE A 113 5.86 4.33 23.26
CA PHE A 113 7.30 4.59 23.33
C PHE A 113 8.08 3.76 22.30
N ARG A 114 7.81 2.45 22.22
CA ARG A 114 8.46 1.55 21.25
C ARG A 114 8.09 1.91 19.82
N PHE A 115 6.83 2.26 19.61
CA PHE A 115 6.34 2.72 18.30
C PHE A 115 7.02 4.04 17.88
N SER A 116 7.07 5.04 18.76
CA SER A 116 7.74 6.32 18.48
C SER A 116 9.24 6.14 18.20
N LEU A 117 9.91 5.28 18.95
CA LEU A 117 11.33 4.96 18.71
C LEU A 117 11.51 4.34 17.31
N MET A 118 10.63 3.41 16.91
CA MET A 118 10.65 2.81 15.58
C MET A 118 10.47 3.87 14.49
N VAL A 119 9.51 4.78 14.66
CA VAL A 119 9.26 5.87 13.70
C VAL A 119 10.50 6.76 13.57
N VAL A 120 11.12 7.16 14.70
CA VAL A 120 12.35 7.94 14.68
C VAL A 120 13.47 7.21 13.96
N LEU A 121 13.70 5.92 14.27
CA LEU A 121 14.70 5.10 13.58
C LEU A 121 14.41 4.96 12.08
N ALA A 122 13.14 4.80 11.70
CA ALA A 122 12.74 4.74 10.30
C ALA A 122 13.02 6.07 9.56
N VAL A 123 12.71 7.21 10.18
CA VAL A 123 13.01 8.54 9.62
C VAL A 123 14.52 8.73 9.46
N VAL A 124 15.31 8.38 10.46
CA VAL A 124 16.79 8.43 10.40
C VAL A 124 17.31 7.50 9.29
N ALA A 125 16.79 6.28 9.18
CA ALA A 125 17.18 5.35 8.13
C ALA A 125 16.85 5.90 6.74
N VAL A 126 15.67 6.48 6.53
CA VAL A 126 15.30 7.14 5.26
C VAL A 126 16.25 8.29 4.95
N PHE A 127 16.57 9.14 5.94
CA PHE A 127 17.51 10.24 5.76
C PHE A 127 18.91 9.75 5.35
N VAL A 128 19.44 8.74 6.03
CA VAL A 128 20.74 8.12 5.69
C VAL A 128 20.71 7.50 4.29
N LEU A 129 19.64 6.76 3.93
CA LEU A 129 19.48 6.15 2.61
C LEU A 129 19.37 7.18 1.48
N VAL A 130 18.80 8.35 1.74
CA VAL A 130 18.75 9.45 0.77
C VAL A 130 20.12 10.05 0.58
N GLN A 131 20.84 10.32 1.67
CA GLN A 131 22.21 10.89 1.63
C GLN A 131 23.24 9.95 0.97
N ALA A 132 23.09 8.65 1.18
CA ALA A 132 24.03 7.64 0.65
C ALA A 132 24.03 7.51 -0.89
N GLN A 133 23.01 8.07 -1.58
CA GLN A 133 22.89 7.95 -3.04
C GLN A 133 22.70 9.33 -3.69
N PRO A 134 23.65 9.82 -4.50
CA PRO A 134 23.56 11.11 -5.17
C PRO A 134 22.28 11.31 -5.99
N TYR A 135 21.82 10.27 -6.64
CA TYR A 135 20.57 10.26 -7.39
C TYR A 135 19.33 10.56 -6.52
N ARG A 136 19.28 10.03 -5.29
CA ARG A 136 18.15 10.29 -4.36
C ARG A 136 18.22 11.71 -3.82
N MET A 137 19.43 12.19 -3.55
CA MET A 137 19.64 13.58 -3.12
C MET A 137 19.26 14.57 -4.24
N ALA A 138 19.65 14.32 -5.48
CA ALA A 138 19.26 15.15 -6.61
C ALA A 138 17.73 15.25 -6.72
N ARG A 139 17.00 14.15 -6.59
CA ARG A 139 15.52 14.17 -6.58
C ARG A 139 14.93 14.97 -5.43
N LEU A 140 15.56 14.96 -4.26
CA LEU A 140 15.10 15.75 -3.12
C LEU A 140 15.34 17.26 -3.36
N ILE A 141 16.47 17.64 -3.91
CA ILE A 141 16.79 19.04 -4.26
C ILE A 141 15.82 19.54 -5.33
N THR A 142 15.66 18.77 -6.42
CA THR A 142 14.75 19.13 -7.50
C THR A 142 13.29 19.23 -7.06
N PHE A 143 12.88 18.46 -6.06
CA PHE A 143 11.54 18.53 -5.50
C PHE A 143 11.27 19.88 -4.81
N THR A 144 12.26 20.52 -4.20
CA THR A 144 12.09 21.83 -3.55
C THR A 144 11.97 22.99 -4.54
N ASP A 145 12.60 22.87 -5.72
CA ASP A 145 12.47 23.84 -6.80
C ASP A 145 12.50 23.12 -8.17
N PRO A 146 11.39 22.56 -8.63
CA PRO A 146 11.36 21.80 -9.88
C PRO A 146 11.52 22.68 -11.12
N TRP A 147 11.27 23.97 -11.00
CA TRP A 147 11.35 24.90 -12.11
C TRP A 147 12.79 25.34 -12.45
N SER A 148 13.71 25.22 -11.50
CA SER A 148 15.13 25.53 -11.74
C SER A 148 15.79 24.60 -12.76
N ASP A 149 15.31 23.35 -12.88
CA ASP A 149 15.79 22.34 -13.83
C ASP A 149 14.61 21.67 -14.56
N GLN A 150 13.73 22.49 -15.13
CA GLN A 150 12.49 22.05 -15.76
C GLN A 150 12.66 21.13 -16.99
N PHE A 151 13.87 21.06 -17.58
CA PHE A 151 14.18 20.21 -18.73
C PHE A 151 15.05 18.99 -18.34
N GLY A 152 15.54 18.93 -17.12
CA GLY A 152 16.36 17.85 -16.59
C GLY A 152 15.63 17.05 -15.52
N SER A 153 16.20 17.05 -14.32
CA SER A 153 15.68 16.23 -13.19
C SER A 153 14.29 16.64 -12.71
N GLY A 154 13.88 17.92 -12.90
CA GLY A 154 12.55 18.45 -12.57
C GLY A 154 11.47 18.20 -13.62
N TYR A 155 11.83 17.71 -14.81
CA TYR A 155 10.94 17.62 -15.96
C TYR A 155 9.61 16.90 -15.65
N GLN A 156 9.66 15.75 -15.02
CA GLN A 156 8.46 14.97 -14.71
C GLN A 156 7.49 15.72 -13.79
N LEU A 157 8.02 16.36 -12.74
CA LEU A 157 7.21 17.09 -11.79
C LEU A 157 6.65 18.37 -12.38
N THR A 158 7.44 19.11 -13.16
CA THR A 158 6.96 20.34 -13.83
C THR A 158 5.85 20.03 -14.83
N GLN A 159 5.98 18.98 -15.64
CA GLN A 159 4.92 18.55 -16.55
C GLN A 159 3.65 18.12 -15.81
N ALA A 160 3.80 17.42 -14.67
CA ALA A 160 2.68 17.08 -13.81
C ALA A 160 1.96 18.32 -13.26
N LEU A 161 2.69 19.30 -12.76
CA LEU A 161 2.12 20.56 -12.27
C LEU A 161 1.46 21.39 -13.38
N ILE A 162 2.02 21.39 -14.60
CA ILE A 162 1.40 21.99 -15.79
C ILE A 162 0.05 21.31 -16.10
N ALA A 163 -0.03 19.96 -15.99
CA ALA A 163 -1.27 19.23 -16.17
C ALA A 163 -2.36 19.71 -15.20
N PHE A 164 -2.03 19.85 -13.91
CA PHE A 164 -2.96 20.41 -12.91
C PHE A 164 -3.41 21.84 -13.25
N GLY A 165 -2.46 22.70 -13.67
CA GLY A 165 -2.76 24.08 -14.05
C GLY A 165 -3.71 24.18 -15.25
N ARG A 166 -3.55 23.30 -16.25
CA ARG A 166 -4.42 23.26 -17.44
C ARG A 166 -5.82 22.69 -17.14
N GLY A 167 -5.91 21.79 -16.16
CA GLY A 167 -7.19 21.16 -15.81
C GLY A 167 -8.19 22.12 -15.19
N GLU A 168 -7.74 23.20 -14.56
CA GLU A 168 -8.62 24.16 -13.88
C GLU A 168 -9.71 23.44 -13.05
N TRP A 169 -10.96 23.94 -13.07
CA TRP A 169 -12.06 23.37 -12.30
C TRP A 169 -12.69 22.13 -12.93
N LEU A 170 -12.93 22.14 -14.25
CA LEU A 170 -13.73 21.11 -14.94
C LEU A 170 -12.91 20.26 -15.90
N GLY A 171 -11.64 20.56 -16.08
CA GLY A 171 -10.76 19.85 -17.00
C GLY A 171 -10.91 20.30 -18.46
N VAL A 172 -9.98 19.81 -19.28
CA VAL A 172 -9.99 20.03 -20.75
C VAL A 172 -10.90 19.06 -21.50
N GLY A 173 -11.51 18.12 -20.76
CA GLY A 173 -12.35 17.04 -21.29
C GLY A 173 -11.60 15.71 -21.43
N LEU A 174 -12.35 14.63 -21.31
CA LEU A 174 -11.82 13.27 -21.44
C LEU A 174 -11.16 13.07 -22.80
N GLY A 175 -9.98 12.49 -22.80
CA GLY A 175 -9.22 12.23 -24.02
C GLY A 175 -8.37 13.40 -24.52
N ASN A 176 -8.54 14.62 -23.99
CA ASN A 176 -7.90 15.85 -24.49
C ASN A 176 -6.63 16.25 -23.73
N SER A 177 -6.13 15.41 -22.82
CA SER A 177 -4.84 15.68 -22.17
C SER A 177 -3.73 15.76 -23.20
N VAL A 178 -2.97 16.85 -23.14
CA VAL A 178 -1.75 17.04 -23.95
C VAL A 178 -0.58 16.32 -23.29
N GLN A 179 -0.57 16.30 -21.94
CA GLN A 179 0.55 15.70 -21.21
C GLN A 179 0.70 14.19 -21.47
N LYS A 180 -0.39 13.47 -21.73
CA LYS A 180 -0.32 12.06 -22.11
C LYS A 180 0.25 11.80 -23.50
N GLN A 181 0.35 12.83 -24.36
CA GLN A 181 0.92 12.73 -25.71
C GLN A 181 2.44 12.84 -25.67
N PHE A 182 3.10 12.00 -24.87
CA PHE A 182 4.56 11.90 -24.70
C PHE A 182 5.27 13.10 -24.05
N TYR A 183 4.54 14.12 -23.59
CA TYR A 183 5.14 15.22 -22.82
C TYR A 183 5.45 14.80 -21.36
N LEU A 184 4.60 14.00 -20.74
CA LEU A 184 4.81 13.50 -19.39
C LEU A 184 5.28 12.04 -19.43
N PRO A 185 6.55 11.75 -19.10
CA PRO A 185 7.01 10.37 -18.94
C PRO A 185 6.20 9.65 -17.86
N GLU A 186 5.91 8.35 -18.07
CA GLU A 186 5.14 7.52 -17.12
C GLU A 186 3.74 8.10 -16.82
N ALA A 187 3.11 8.80 -17.77
CA ALA A 187 1.77 9.38 -17.65
C ALA A 187 0.69 8.34 -17.33
N HIS A 188 0.87 7.09 -17.79
CA HIS A 188 -0.11 6.01 -17.57
C HIS A 188 0.13 5.21 -16.30
N THR A 189 1.28 5.35 -15.66
CA THR A 189 1.71 4.61 -14.48
C THR A 189 1.76 5.51 -13.26
N ASP A 190 2.86 6.21 -13.07
CA ASP A 190 3.15 6.97 -11.85
C ASP A 190 2.42 8.31 -11.78
N PHE A 191 2.14 8.91 -12.95
CA PHE A 191 1.53 10.25 -13.09
C PHE A 191 0.11 10.22 -13.66
N VAL A 192 -0.58 9.07 -13.58
CA VAL A 192 -1.96 8.95 -14.06
C VAL A 192 -2.91 9.94 -13.39
N PHE A 193 -2.67 10.30 -12.13
CA PHE A 193 -3.48 11.26 -11.41
C PHE A 193 -3.32 12.70 -11.97
N SER A 194 -2.13 13.07 -12.45
CA SER A 194 -1.93 14.37 -13.12
C SER A 194 -2.66 14.43 -14.46
N VAL A 195 -2.66 13.33 -15.23
CA VAL A 195 -3.45 13.24 -16.48
C VAL A 195 -4.94 13.34 -16.18
N LEU A 196 -5.42 12.65 -15.15
CA LEU A 196 -6.80 12.72 -14.70
C LEU A 196 -7.18 14.14 -14.28
N ALA A 197 -6.29 14.83 -13.57
CA ALA A 197 -6.49 16.21 -13.17
C ALA A 197 -6.53 17.17 -14.38
N GLU A 198 -5.72 16.95 -15.42
CA GLU A 198 -5.79 17.71 -16.66
C GLU A 198 -7.14 17.49 -17.38
N GLU A 199 -7.60 16.23 -17.47
CA GLU A 199 -8.82 15.89 -18.23
C GLU A 199 -10.12 16.22 -17.49
N LEU A 200 -10.19 16.01 -16.17
CA LEU A 200 -11.40 16.16 -15.35
C LEU A 200 -11.35 17.35 -14.38
N GLY A 201 -10.23 18.05 -14.31
CA GLY A 201 -10.03 19.22 -13.44
C GLY A 201 -10.02 18.87 -11.94
N VAL A 202 -10.17 19.93 -11.13
CA VAL A 202 -10.24 19.82 -9.67
C VAL A 202 -11.43 18.95 -9.23
N VAL A 203 -12.59 19.09 -9.87
CA VAL A 203 -13.80 18.33 -9.53
C VAL A 203 -13.56 16.83 -9.72
N GLY A 204 -13.03 16.41 -10.87
CA GLY A 204 -12.70 14.99 -11.10
C GLY A 204 -11.64 14.46 -10.15
N SER A 205 -10.63 15.28 -9.83
CA SER A 205 -9.60 14.94 -8.85
C SER A 205 -10.19 14.70 -7.46
N LEU A 206 -11.08 15.59 -6.98
CA LEU A 206 -11.73 15.45 -5.69
C LEU A 206 -12.66 14.23 -5.63
N VAL A 207 -13.42 13.96 -6.71
CA VAL A 207 -14.25 12.73 -6.80
C VAL A 207 -13.37 11.50 -6.71
N THR A 208 -12.25 11.47 -7.41
CA THR A 208 -11.30 10.35 -7.36
C THR A 208 -10.74 10.16 -5.96
N ILE A 209 -10.32 11.24 -5.29
CA ILE A 209 -9.87 11.19 -3.89
C ILE A 209 -10.97 10.66 -2.97
N ALA A 210 -12.21 11.14 -3.12
CA ALA A 210 -13.36 10.70 -2.32
C ALA A 210 -13.62 9.18 -2.50
N LEU A 211 -13.51 8.65 -3.72
CA LEU A 211 -13.65 7.22 -3.99
C LEU A 211 -12.55 6.40 -3.31
N PHE A 212 -11.30 6.86 -3.33
CA PHE A 212 -10.20 6.19 -2.62
C PHE A 212 -10.40 6.21 -1.11
N VAL A 213 -10.81 7.36 -0.55
CA VAL A 213 -11.14 7.48 0.86
C VAL A 213 -12.27 6.51 1.22
N PHE A 214 -13.33 6.46 0.39
CA PHE A 214 -14.45 5.53 0.60
C PHE A 214 -13.98 4.06 0.63
N VAL A 215 -13.23 3.61 -0.38
CA VAL A 215 -12.71 2.22 -0.45
C VAL A 215 -11.83 1.90 0.77
N THR A 216 -10.98 2.83 1.17
CA THR A 216 -10.07 2.65 2.30
C THR A 216 -10.83 2.59 3.62
N VAL A 217 -11.74 3.53 3.84
CA VAL A 217 -12.61 3.56 5.04
C VAL A 217 -13.45 2.28 5.10
N ARG A 218 -13.96 1.82 3.96
CA ARG A 218 -14.70 0.57 3.88
C ARG A 218 -13.85 -0.63 4.30
N ALA A 219 -12.59 -0.70 3.82
CA ALA A 219 -11.65 -1.77 4.22
C ALA A 219 -11.36 -1.74 5.74
N LEU A 220 -11.22 -0.55 6.33
CA LEU A 220 -11.06 -0.41 7.79
C LEU A 220 -12.30 -0.87 8.55
N TYR A 221 -13.50 -0.53 8.09
CA TYR A 221 -14.76 -1.01 8.70
C TYR A 221 -14.90 -2.53 8.64
N ILE A 222 -14.49 -3.16 7.52
CA ILE A 222 -14.44 -4.62 7.42
C ILE A 222 -13.53 -5.21 8.50
N GLY A 223 -12.36 -4.60 8.72
CA GLY A 223 -11.45 -4.99 9.80
C GLY A 223 -12.07 -4.87 11.18
N LEU A 224 -12.80 -3.78 11.46
CA LEU A 224 -13.51 -3.58 12.74
C LEU A 224 -14.63 -4.61 12.95
N TRP A 225 -15.36 -5.00 11.90
CA TRP A 225 -16.38 -6.06 12.01
C TRP A 225 -15.75 -7.43 12.27
N ALA A 226 -14.65 -7.73 11.58
CA ALA A 226 -13.92 -8.96 11.85
C ALA A 226 -13.36 -9.01 13.29
N GLU A 227 -12.91 -7.88 13.82
CA GLU A 227 -12.47 -7.78 15.22
C GLU A 227 -13.63 -8.02 16.19
N LYS A 228 -14.81 -7.42 15.94
CA LYS A 228 -16.03 -7.66 16.74
C LYS A 228 -16.46 -9.12 16.71
N ALA A 229 -16.33 -9.78 15.56
CA ALA A 229 -16.57 -11.22 15.40
C ALA A 229 -15.44 -12.09 15.99
N LYS A 230 -14.46 -11.52 16.71
CA LYS A 230 -13.30 -12.19 17.30
C LYS A 230 -12.40 -12.90 16.28
N GLN A 231 -12.54 -12.57 15.01
CA GLN A 231 -11.73 -13.08 13.90
C GLN A 231 -10.46 -12.22 13.71
N PHE A 232 -9.58 -12.22 14.69
CA PHE A 232 -8.41 -11.31 14.75
C PHE A 232 -7.48 -11.43 13.56
N PHE A 233 -7.29 -12.62 12.99
CA PHE A 233 -6.47 -12.79 11.79
C PHE A 233 -7.06 -12.04 10.59
N ALA A 234 -8.36 -12.18 10.37
CA ALA A 234 -9.09 -11.50 9.32
C ALA A 234 -9.08 -9.97 9.53
N ALA A 235 -9.24 -9.53 10.78
CA ALA A 235 -9.18 -8.12 11.15
C ALA A 235 -7.81 -7.50 10.81
N TYR A 236 -6.71 -8.10 11.28
CA TYR A 236 -5.36 -7.62 10.96
C TYR A 236 -5.05 -7.67 9.47
N MET A 237 -5.57 -8.66 8.75
CA MET A 237 -5.42 -8.75 7.30
C MET A 237 -6.14 -7.60 6.60
N ALA A 238 -7.39 -7.29 6.97
CA ALA A 238 -8.15 -6.17 6.41
C ALA A 238 -7.47 -4.82 6.70
N PHE A 239 -7.02 -4.59 7.93
CA PHE A 239 -6.27 -3.39 8.30
C PHE A 239 -4.96 -3.27 7.50
N GLY A 240 -4.21 -4.35 7.35
CA GLY A 240 -2.96 -4.36 6.59
C GLY A 240 -3.16 -4.00 5.13
N LEU A 241 -4.19 -4.54 4.47
CA LEU A 241 -4.56 -4.20 3.10
C LEU A 241 -5.00 -2.73 2.97
N ALA A 242 -5.79 -2.23 3.92
CA ALA A 242 -6.19 -0.82 3.97
C ALA A 242 -4.97 0.10 4.07
N PHE A 243 -4.02 -0.18 4.96
CA PHE A 243 -2.80 0.64 5.12
C PHE A 243 -1.87 0.58 3.91
N LEU A 244 -1.79 -0.55 3.21
CA LEU A 244 -1.08 -0.61 1.94
C LEU A 244 -1.69 0.35 0.92
N TRP A 245 -3.02 0.36 0.79
CA TRP A 245 -3.70 1.26 -0.15
C TRP A 245 -3.59 2.73 0.26
N ILE A 246 -3.77 3.04 1.56
CA ILE A 246 -3.54 4.41 2.09
C ILE A 246 -2.13 4.88 1.74
N GLY A 247 -1.12 4.07 2.02
CA GLY A 247 0.27 4.43 1.76
C GLY A 247 0.55 4.66 0.28
N GLN A 248 0.12 3.75 -0.60
CA GLN A 248 0.28 3.90 -2.05
C GLN A 248 -0.44 5.14 -2.58
N PHE A 249 -1.68 5.35 -2.16
CA PHE A 249 -2.50 6.48 -2.55
C PHE A 249 -1.90 7.82 -2.11
N LEU A 250 -1.57 7.96 -0.82
CA LEU A 250 -1.01 9.21 -0.28
C LEU A 250 0.34 9.55 -0.92
N ILE A 251 1.21 8.56 -1.13
CA ILE A 251 2.50 8.81 -1.75
C ILE A 251 2.33 9.15 -3.23
N ASN A 252 1.51 8.41 -3.99
CA ASN A 252 1.32 8.70 -5.41
C ASN A 252 0.72 10.09 -5.61
N ILE A 253 -0.38 10.43 -4.94
CA ILE A 253 -0.96 11.77 -5.05
C ILE A 253 0.00 12.84 -4.55
N GLY A 254 0.66 12.63 -3.41
CA GLY A 254 1.66 13.56 -2.88
C GLY A 254 2.79 13.85 -3.87
N VAL A 255 3.24 12.84 -4.62
CA VAL A 255 4.20 13.01 -5.72
C VAL A 255 3.62 13.83 -6.86
N ASN A 256 2.40 13.48 -7.32
CA ASN A 256 1.76 14.13 -8.45
C ASN A 256 1.49 15.63 -8.20
N VAL A 257 1.09 16.00 -6.97
CA VAL A 257 0.83 17.40 -6.60
C VAL A 257 2.07 18.15 -6.10
N GLY A 258 3.25 17.51 -6.12
CA GLY A 258 4.50 18.14 -5.70
C GLY A 258 4.66 18.29 -4.18
N LEU A 259 3.99 17.48 -3.37
CA LEU A 259 4.18 17.45 -1.91
C LEU A 259 5.23 16.43 -1.47
N LEU A 260 5.62 15.50 -2.35
CA LEU A 260 6.62 14.48 -2.11
C LEU A 260 7.56 14.36 -3.33
N PRO A 261 8.82 13.96 -3.11
CA PRO A 261 9.77 13.76 -4.19
C PRO A 261 9.32 12.64 -5.13
N THR A 262 9.57 12.79 -6.41
CA THR A 262 9.16 11.86 -7.47
C THR A 262 9.61 10.43 -7.20
N LYS A 263 8.66 9.50 -7.21
CA LYS A 263 8.83 8.05 -6.98
C LYS A 263 7.94 7.26 -7.92
N GLY A 264 8.46 6.16 -8.42
CA GLY A 264 7.70 5.21 -9.23
C GLY A 264 6.78 4.35 -8.36
N LEU A 265 5.58 4.82 -8.08
CA LEU A 265 4.54 4.08 -7.38
C LEU A 265 3.23 4.19 -8.14
N THR A 266 2.70 3.05 -8.54
CA THR A 266 1.39 2.98 -9.18
C THR A 266 0.28 3.37 -8.21
N LEU A 267 -0.72 4.12 -8.71
CA LEU A 267 -1.96 4.41 -8.00
C LEU A 267 -2.86 3.16 -8.07
N PRO A 268 -3.25 2.55 -6.94
CA PRO A 268 -4.08 1.36 -6.94
C PRO A 268 -5.33 1.54 -7.81
N PHE A 269 -5.73 0.50 -8.55
CA PHE A 269 -6.91 0.45 -9.43
C PHE A 269 -6.86 1.35 -10.68
N LEU A 270 -6.12 2.47 -10.70
CA LEU A 270 -6.12 3.44 -11.80
C LEU A 270 -4.88 3.36 -12.69
N SER A 271 -3.69 3.18 -12.10
CA SER A 271 -2.46 3.11 -12.90
C SER A 271 -2.43 1.88 -13.79
N TYR A 272 -1.90 2.05 -14.99
CA TYR A 272 -1.59 0.95 -15.88
C TYR A 272 -0.53 0.04 -15.25
N GLY A 273 -0.92 -1.20 -14.98
CA GLY A 273 -0.04 -2.21 -14.38
C GLY A 273 -0.79 -3.52 -14.18
N GLY A 274 -0.61 -4.49 -15.10
CA GLY A 274 -1.37 -5.75 -15.07
C GLY A 274 -1.23 -6.49 -13.73
N SER A 275 -0.02 -6.63 -13.21
CA SER A 275 0.22 -7.29 -11.91
C SER A 275 -0.41 -6.53 -10.75
N SER A 276 -0.28 -5.20 -10.74
CA SER A 276 -0.85 -4.35 -9.67
C SER A 276 -2.37 -4.45 -9.66
N LEU A 277 -3.02 -4.39 -10.82
CA LEU A 277 -4.47 -4.48 -10.94
C LEU A 277 -4.99 -5.86 -10.49
N VAL A 278 -4.37 -6.94 -10.94
CA VAL A 278 -4.75 -8.32 -10.54
C VAL A 278 -4.62 -8.49 -9.01
N ILE A 279 -3.53 -8.00 -8.42
CA ILE A 279 -3.35 -8.07 -6.96
C ILE A 279 -4.34 -7.17 -6.22
N CYS A 280 -4.67 -5.98 -6.74
CA CYS A 280 -5.73 -5.14 -6.16
C CYS A 280 -7.09 -5.85 -6.19
N CYS A 281 -7.46 -6.48 -7.31
CA CYS A 281 -8.69 -7.27 -7.40
C CYS A 281 -8.69 -8.46 -6.42
N ALA A 282 -7.56 -9.16 -6.29
CA ALA A 282 -7.43 -10.25 -5.31
C ALA A 282 -7.59 -9.73 -3.86
N CYS A 283 -7.04 -8.55 -3.54
CA CYS A 283 -7.21 -7.92 -2.23
C CYS A 283 -8.68 -7.54 -1.97
N VAL A 284 -9.39 -7.03 -2.97
CA VAL A 284 -10.85 -6.79 -2.86
C VAL A 284 -11.59 -8.09 -2.60
N GLY A 285 -11.28 -9.16 -3.34
CA GLY A 285 -11.88 -10.49 -3.11
C GLY A 285 -11.65 -10.99 -1.69
N LEU A 286 -10.44 -10.81 -1.14
CA LEU A 286 -10.12 -11.15 0.25
C LEU A 286 -10.96 -10.31 1.25
N LEU A 287 -11.09 -8.99 1.02
CA LEU A 287 -11.91 -8.13 1.88
C LEU A 287 -13.38 -8.51 1.84
N LEU A 288 -13.94 -8.81 0.67
CA LEU A 288 -15.32 -9.27 0.53
C LEU A 288 -15.54 -10.60 1.25
N ARG A 289 -14.58 -11.53 1.19
CA ARG A 289 -14.63 -12.79 1.92
C ARG A 289 -14.59 -12.57 3.43
N ILE A 290 -13.71 -11.70 3.92
CA ILE A 290 -13.64 -11.33 5.33
C ILE A 290 -14.97 -10.73 5.82
N GLU A 291 -15.54 -9.80 5.04
CA GLU A 291 -16.81 -9.18 5.37
C GLU A 291 -17.94 -10.22 5.46
N TRP A 292 -18.04 -11.09 4.49
CA TRP A 292 -19.07 -12.13 4.44
C TRP A 292 -18.95 -13.08 5.63
N GLU A 293 -17.76 -13.60 5.95
CA GLU A 293 -17.54 -14.49 7.09
C GLU A 293 -17.85 -13.81 8.42
N SER A 294 -17.39 -12.56 8.58
CA SER A 294 -17.59 -11.82 9.82
C SER A 294 -19.06 -11.51 10.08
N ARG A 295 -19.81 -11.14 9.04
CA ARG A 295 -21.26 -10.90 9.16
C ARG A 295 -22.06 -12.17 9.45
N THR A 296 -21.70 -13.27 8.79
CA THR A 296 -22.36 -14.56 9.03
C THR A 296 -22.14 -15.03 10.47
N HIS A 297 -20.91 -14.85 11.00
CA HIS A 297 -20.59 -15.23 12.37
C HIS A 297 -21.36 -14.38 13.41
N LEU A 298 -21.42 -13.07 13.21
CA LEU A 298 -22.17 -12.17 14.10
C LEU A 298 -23.68 -12.47 14.06
N GLY A 299 -24.26 -12.78 12.90
CA GLY A 299 -25.65 -13.14 12.77
C GLY A 299 -26.00 -14.48 13.45
N SER A 300 -25.08 -15.45 13.46
CA SER A 300 -25.29 -16.72 14.20
C SER A 300 -25.23 -16.55 15.72
N GLU A 301 -24.31 -15.70 16.23
CA GLU A 301 -24.23 -15.39 17.66
C GLU A 301 -25.52 -14.67 18.17
N GLU A 302 -26.08 -13.75 17.37
CA GLU A 302 -27.35 -13.07 17.71
C GLU A 302 -28.52 -14.02 17.73
N HIS A 303 -28.61 -15.03 16.85
CA HIS A 303 -29.64 -16.04 16.84
C HIS A 303 -29.56 -16.97 18.05
N GLU A 304 -28.36 -17.46 18.39
CA GLU A 304 -28.16 -18.32 19.58
C GLU A 304 -28.53 -17.58 20.87
N PHE A 305 -28.20 -16.28 20.96
CA PHE A 305 -28.53 -15.48 22.14
C PHE A 305 -30.07 -15.31 22.28
N SER A 306 -30.74 -15.03 21.16
CA SER A 306 -32.20 -14.89 21.11
C SER A 306 -32.93 -16.21 21.50
N GLU A 307 -32.45 -17.36 21.03
CA GLU A 307 -33.04 -18.64 21.37
C GLU A 307 -32.82 -19.01 22.85
N SER A 308 -31.70 -18.68 23.46
CA SER A 308 -31.41 -18.92 24.86
C SER A 308 -32.31 -18.08 25.80
N ASP A 309 -32.55 -16.80 25.42
CA ASP A 309 -33.46 -15.94 26.22
C ASP A 309 -34.91 -16.41 26.20
N PHE A 310 -35.39 -17.00 25.10
CA PHE A 310 -36.71 -17.61 25.03
C PHE A 310 -36.82 -18.95 25.79
N ALA A 311 -35.69 -19.67 25.96
CA ALA A 311 -35.67 -20.95 26.68
C ALA A 311 -35.62 -20.79 28.23
N GLU A 312 -35.19 -19.62 28.72
CA GLU A 312 -35.11 -19.31 30.16
C GLU A 312 -36.35 -18.63 30.72
N GLU A 313 -37.41 -18.36 29.95
CA GLU A 313 -38.65 -17.83 30.48
C GLU A 313 -39.36 -18.95 31.26
N PRO A 314 -39.33 -18.94 32.64
CA PRO A 314 -39.96 -19.99 33.42
C PRO A 314 -41.47 -19.87 33.22
N ALA A 315 -42.09 -21.00 32.90
CA ALA A 315 -43.55 -21.14 32.92
C ALA A 315 -44.10 -20.86 34.35
N HIS A 316 -44.13 -19.59 34.75
CA HIS A 316 -44.86 -19.13 35.91
C HIS A 316 -46.27 -18.77 35.49
N GLY A 317 -47.17 -19.73 35.63
CA GLY A 317 -48.58 -19.48 35.43
C GLY A 317 -49.44 -20.73 35.49
N ARG A 318 -49.54 -21.38 36.67
CA ARG A 318 -50.83 -21.96 37.13
C ARG A 318 -50.77 -22.21 38.61
#